data_58967ea9870cbf22ad75572b75c84d73
#
_entry.id   58967ea9870cbf22ad75572b75c84d73
#
_cell.length_a   1.000
_cell.length_b   1.000
_cell.length_c   1.000
_cell.angle_alpha   90.00
_cell.angle_beta   90.00
_cell.angle_gamma   90.00
#
_symmetry.space_group_name_H-M   'P 1'
#
loop_
_entity.id
_entity.type
_entity.pdbx_description
1 polymer ?
#
loop_
_entity_poly.entity_id
_entity_poly.type
_entity_poly.pdbx_seq_one_letter_code
_entity_poly.pdbx_strand_id
1 'polypeptide(L)'
;MGNILTKLPVHKIALKQRGGSTLGGRKVWFDRDVLRLNYDGRGEYLGEFQSEDTILVVQNSGEFYATNFDLNNHYDDGIRVLEKYDPNKVWTAVLYDADQQNYPYIKRFCFEATARKQNYLGENKNSSLILLTDECYPRLEVVFGGHDNFREPMVVEADEFIAVKGFKAKGKRLTTYTIETINELEPTRQPEPSQKTEEQETDEEPEILDPDHGKSEGDILLSLIHI
;
A
#
# COMPACT_ATOMS: atom_id res chain seq x y z
N MET A 1 33.71 -13.30 23.76
CA MET A 1 34.71 -12.23 24.00
C MET A 1 34.06 -10.91 23.58
N GLY A 2 33.99 -9.92 24.50
CA GLY A 2 33.48 -8.60 24.18
C GLY A 2 34.57 -7.73 23.59
N ASN A 3 34.20 -6.86 22.64
CA ASN A 3 35.12 -5.88 22.07
C ASN A 3 35.25 -4.67 22.96
N ILE A 4 36.47 -4.12 23.07
CA ILE A 4 36.74 -2.87 23.77
C ILE A 4 36.20 -1.71 22.94
N LEU A 5 35.22 -0.97 23.48
CA LEU A 5 34.60 0.18 22.80
C LEU A 5 35.47 1.45 22.88
N THR A 6 36.25 1.60 23.91
CA THR A 6 37.13 2.77 24.08
C THR A 6 38.29 2.46 25.01
N LYS A 7 39.45 3.09 24.81
CA LYS A 7 40.62 3.07 25.69
C LYS A 7 40.62 4.20 26.73
N LEU A 8 39.64 5.11 26.63
CA LEU A 8 39.52 6.21 27.58
C LEU A 8 38.70 5.81 28.80
N PRO A 9 39.01 6.33 30.02
CA PRO A 9 38.21 6.05 31.18
C PRO A 9 36.78 6.61 31.01
N VAL A 10 35.79 5.72 31.20
CA VAL A 10 34.38 6.06 31.10
C VAL A 10 33.84 6.27 32.51
N HIS A 11 33.45 7.49 32.86
CA HIS A 11 32.91 7.81 34.18
C HIS A 11 31.43 7.53 34.34
N LYS A 12 30.68 7.61 33.24
CA LYS A 12 29.23 7.36 33.23
C LYS A 12 28.76 6.93 31.87
N ILE A 13 27.97 5.87 31.83
CA ILE A 13 27.20 5.47 30.67
C ILE A 13 25.73 5.69 31.03
N ALA A 14 25.06 6.56 30.30
CA ALA A 14 23.64 6.80 30.44
C ALA A 14 22.92 6.51 29.13
N LEU A 15 21.77 5.84 29.19
CA LEU A 15 20.92 5.66 28.06
C LEU A 15 20.31 7.01 27.69
N LYS A 16 20.69 7.55 26.52
CA LYS A 16 20.21 8.86 26.08
C LYS A 16 18.75 8.81 25.58
N GLN A 17 18.35 7.65 25.09
CA GLN A 17 16.99 7.42 24.61
C GLN A 17 16.74 5.91 24.54
N ARG A 18 15.64 5.42 25.08
CA ARG A 18 15.17 4.06 24.75
C ARG A 18 14.72 4.08 23.29
N GLY A 19 15.34 3.22 22.50
CA GLY A 19 15.13 3.17 21.06
C GLY A 19 13.68 3.17 20.64
N GLY A 20 13.14 4.35 20.46
CA GLY A 20 12.26 4.56 19.34
C GLY A 20 13.17 4.51 18.12
N SER A 21 12.79 3.79 17.11
CA SER A 21 13.47 3.82 15.83
C SER A 21 13.58 5.30 15.40
N THR A 22 14.77 5.89 15.54
CA THR A 22 15.04 7.24 15.02
C THR A 22 15.26 7.22 13.51
N LEU A 23 15.04 6.07 12.89
CA LEU A 23 14.96 5.89 11.45
C LEU A 23 13.50 6.07 11.04
N GLY A 24 13.06 7.33 10.96
CA GLY A 24 11.96 7.68 10.08
C GLY A 24 12.22 7.02 8.73
N GLY A 25 11.19 6.59 8.02
CA GLY A 25 11.34 5.98 6.72
C GLY A 25 12.14 6.90 5.80
N ARG A 26 12.88 6.32 4.85
CA ARG A 26 13.60 7.09 3.86
C ARG A 26 12.64 7.60 2.81
N LYS A 27 12.60 8.91 2.59
CA LYS A 27 11.80 9.51 1.53
C LYS A 27 12.38 9.15 0.18
N VAL A 28 11.53 8.67 -0.73
CA VAL A 28 11.92 8.20 -2.06
C VAL A 28 11.10 8.93 -3.11
N TRP A 29 11.77 9.35 -4.18
CA TRP A 29 11.16 9.96 -5.36
C TRP A 29 11.55 9.18 -6.61
N PHE A 30 10.71 9.24 -7.62
CA PHE A 30 10.95 8.69 -8.93
C PHE A 30 11.03 9.79 -9.99
N ASP A 31 12.16 9.87 -10.66
CA ASP A 31 12.39 10.78 -11.78
C ASP A 31 12.09 10.05 -13.08
N ARG A 32 10.98 10.43 -13.72
CA ARG A 32 10.51 9.80 -14.97
C ARG A 32 11.41 10.11 -16.17
N ASP A 33 12.14 11.22 -16.14
CA ASP A 33 12.99 11.62 -17.28
C ASP A 33 14.25 10.75 -17.39
N VAL A 34 14.75 10.29 -16.24
CA VAL A 34 15.93 9.42 -16.16
C VAL A 34 15.61 7.98 -15.75
N LEU A 35 14.34 7.68 -15.45
CA LEU A 35 13.82 6.37 -15.05
C LEU A 35 14.56 5.80 -13.84
N ARG A 36 14.79 6.65 -12.83
CA ARG A 36 15.53 6.28 -11.61
C ARG A 36 14.89 6.84 -10.35
N LEU A 37 15.16 6.13 -9.28
CA LEU A 37 14.85 6.62 -7.92
C LEU A 37 15.90 7.64 -7.49
N ASN A 38 15.49 8.51 -6.58
CA ASN A 38 16.38 9.44 -5.89
C ASN A 38 15.86 9.77 -4.48
N TYR A 39 16.74 10.36 -3.67
CA TYR A 39 16.44 10.87 -2.33
C TYR A 39 16.48 12.40 -2.25
N ASP A 40 16.67 13.05 -3.40
CA ASP A 40 16.94 14.48 -3.51
C ASP A 40 15.67 15.31 -3.77
N GLY A 41 14.51 14.67 -3.83
CA GLY A 41 13.23 15.35 -4.04
C GLY A 41 12.90 15.64 -5.50
N ARG A 42 13.54 14.94 -6.48
CA ARG A 42 13.28 15.14 -7.90
C ARG A 42 12.20 14.18 -8.40
N GLY A 43 11.20 14.73 -9.11
CA GLY A 43 10.12 13.98 -9.71
C GLY A 43 8.98 13.65 -8.74
N GLU A 44 8.39 12.48 -8.91
CA GLU A 44 7.20 12.01 -8.20
C GLU A 44 7.57 11.44 -6.82
N TYR A 45 6.90 11.92 -5.78
CA TYR A 45 7.09 11.42 -4.42
C TYR A 45 6.37 10.09 -4.21
N LEU A 46 7.11 9.05 -3.88
CA LEU A 46 6.58 7.70 -3.66
C LEU A 46 6.23 7.39 -2.20
N GLY A 47 6.68 8.23 -1.26
CA GLY A 47 6.45 8.04 0.16
C GLY A 47 7.71 7.81 0.98
N GLU A 48 7.50 7.45 2.25
CA GLU A 48 8.57 7.04 3.17
C GLU A 48 8.68 5.52 3.19
N PHE A 49 9.91 5.02 2.98
CA PHE A 49 10.23 3.60 2.87
C PHE A 49 11.05 3.12 4.05
N GLN A 50 10.65 2.01 4.63
CA GLN A 50 11.45 1.24 5.60
C GLN A 50 12.16 0.09 4.89
N SER A 51 13.04 -0.61 5.60
CA SER A 51 13.90 -1.65 5.02
C SER A 51 13.14 -2.76 4.28
N GLU A 52 11.95 -3.10 4.75
CA GLU A 52 11.12 -4.19 4.19
C GLU A 52 10.24 -3.71 3.03
N ASP A 53 10.09 -2.40 2.84
CA ASP A 53 9.20 -1.86 1.82
C ASP A 53 9.75 -2.13 0.42
N THR A 54 8.84 -2.35 -0.50
CA THR A 54 9.14 -2.56 -1.91
C THR A 54 8.33 -1.63 -2.79
N ILE A 55 8.74 -1.54 -4.03
CA ILE A 55 8.07 -0.74 -5.07
C ILE A 55 7.32 -1.68 -5.99
N LEU A 56 6.04 -1.41 -6.20
CA LEU A 56 5.24 -2.00 -7.27
C LEU A 56 5.55 -1.29 -8.58
N VAL A 57 5.90 -2.07 -9.59
CA VAL A 57 6.05 -1.60 -10.97
C VAL A 57 5.02 -2.28 -11.83
N VAL A 58 4.18 -1.50 -12.53
CA VAL A 58 3.21 -1.98 -13.50
C VAL A 58 3.49 -1.33 -14.85
N GLN A 59 3.64 -2.15 -15.88
CA GLN A 59 3.93 -1.70 -17.23
C GLN A 59 2.67 -1.64 -18.10
N ASN A 60 2.71 -0.84 -19.16
CA ASN A 60 1.63 -0.75 -20.15
C ASN A 60 1.34 -2.10 -20.84
N SER A 61 2.31 -3.02 -20.87
CA SER A 61 2.16 -4.38 -21.37
C SER A 61 1.29 -5.29 -20.51
N GLY A 62 0.91 -4.82 -19.30
CA GLY A 62 0.25 -5.64 -18.28
C GLY A 62 1.22 -6.43 -17.41
N GLU A 63 2.51 -6.34 -17.65
CA GLU A 63 3.52 -6.91 -16.76
C GLU A 63 3.59 -6.12 -15.45
N PHE A 64 3.80 -6.83 -14.34
CA PHE A 64 4.04 -6.23 -13.03
C PHE A 64 5.04 -7.05 -12.23
N TYR A 65 5.74 -6.38 -11.33
CA TYR A 65 6.72 -6.99 -10.42
C TYR A 65 7.02 -6.06 -9.24
N ALA A 66 7.70 -6.58 -8.21
CA ALA A 66 8.18 -5.76 -7.11
C ALA A 66 9.71 -5.63 -7.16
N THR A 67 10.21 -4.46 -6.78
CA THR A 67 11.64 -4.20 -6.60
C THR A 67 11.90 -3.63 -5.21
N ASN A 68 13.14 -3.71 -4.74
CA ASN A 68 13.59 -2.86 -3.65
C ASN A 68 13.69 -1.39 -4.11
N PHE A 69 13.97 -0.48 -3.20
CA PHE A 69 14.15 0.95 -3.50
C PHE A 69 15.61 1.40 -3.60
N ASP A 70 16.49 0.51 -4.10
CA ASP A 70 17.89 0.83 -4.34
C ASP A 70 18.02 1.83 -5.49
N LEU A 71 18.84 2.88 -5.32
CA LEU A 71 19.07 3.92 -6.34
C LEU A 71 19.79 3.39 -7.60
N ASN A 72 20.42 2.22 -7.51
CA ASN A 72 21.02 1.56 -8.67
C ASN A 72 19.98 0.92 -9.60
N ASN A 73 18.74 0.78 -9.14
CA ASN A 73 17.67 0.27 -9.99
C ASN A 73 17.47 1.22 -11.18
N HIS A 74 17.39 0.63 -12.35
CA HIS A 74 16.99 1.31 -13.57
C HIS A 74 15.70 0.67 -14.05
N TYR A 75 14.74 1.52 -14.38
CA TYR A 75 13.44 1.08 -14.84
C TYR A 75 13.34 1.24 -16.35
N ASP A 76 12.57 0.36 -16.98
CA ASP A 76 12.34 0.40 -18.42
C ASP A 76 11.28 1.46 -18.77
N ASP A 77 11.25 1.91 -20.02
CA ASP A 77 10.17 2.72 -20.54
C ASP A 77 8.82 1.99 -20.48
N GLY A 78 7.73 2.76 -20.53
CA GLY A 78 6.39 2.17 -20.55
C GLY A 78 5.83 1.83 -19.19
N ILE A 79 6.37 2.42 -18.11
CA ILE A 79 5.80 2.32 -16.76
C ILE A 79 4.45 3.05 -16.73
N ARG A 80 3.42 2.32 -16.32
CA ARG A 80 2.09 2.86 -16.04
C ARG A 80 1.96 3.29 -14.59
N VAL A 81 2.35 2.41 -13.65
CA VAL A 81 2.32 2.66 -12.21
C VAL A 81 3.68 2.33 -11.63
N LEU A 82 4.18 3.22 -10.78
CA LEU A 82 5.34 2.99 -9.94
C LEU A 82 5.05 3.64 -8.58
N GLU A 83 4.84 2.83 -7.58
CA GLU A 83 4.44 3.31 -6.25
C GLU A 83 4.97 2.39 -5.14
N LYS A 84 4.87 2.83 -3.89
CA LYS A 84 5.12 1.96 -2.75
C LYS A 84 4.11 0.81 -2.77
N TYR A 85 4.60 -0.42 -2.71
CA TYR A 85 3.75 -1.61 -2.81
C TYR A 85 2.89 -1.80 -1.55
N ASP A 86 1.58 -1.84 -1.75
CA ASP A 86 0.61 -2.26 -0.74
C ASP A 86 -0.09 -3.54 -1.23
N PRO A 87 0.12 -4.68 -0.57
CA PRO A 87 -0.49 -5.95 -0.97
C PRO A 87 -2.02 -5.97 -0.79
N ASN A 88 -2.58 -5.05 -0.02
CA ASN A 88 -4.01 -4.97 0.24
C ASN A 88 -4.75 -4.00 -0.70
N LYS A 89 -4.01 -3.22 -1.47
CA LYS A 89 -4.58 -2.26 -2.41
C LYS A 89 -5.31 -2.98 -3.53
N VAL A 90 -6.61 -2.69 -3.66
CA VAL A 90 -7.46 -3.28 -4.69
C VAL A 90 -7.38 -2.45 -5.97
N TRP A 91 -7.17 -3.13 -7.06
CA TRP A 91 -7.15 -2.56 -8.40
C TRP A 91 -8.31 -3.07 -9.23
N THR A 92 -8.83 -2.21 -10.08
CA THR A 92 -9.84 -2.56 -11.07
C THR A 92 -9.26 -2.38 -12.46
N ALA A 93 -9.30 -3.45 -13.26
CA ALA A 93 -8.86 -3.40 -14.64
C ALA A 93 -10.00 -3.76 -15.60
N VAL A 94 -10.12 -3.00 -16.68
CA VAL A 94 -10.93 -3.34 -17.83
C VAL A 94 -10.01 -3.64 -19.03
N LEU A 95 -10.21 -4.76 -19.66
CA LEU A 95 -9.33 -5.25 -20.72
C LEU A 95 -10.12 -5.98 -21.81
N TYR A 96 -9.59 -5.97 -23.02
CA TYR A 96 -9.98 -6.92 -24.05
C TYR A 96 -9.22 -8.22 -23.84
N ASP A 97 -9.96 -9.31 -23.61
CA ASP A 97 -9.38 -10.64 -23.40
C ASP A 97 -9.39 -11.41 -24.74
N ALA A 98 -8.20 -11.56 -25.32
CA ALA A 98 -8.04 -12.24 -26.60
C ALA A 98 -8.39 -13.72 -26.55
N ASP A 99 -8.30 -14.36 -25.39
CA ASP A 99 -8.71 -15.77 -25.20
C ASP A 99 -10.23 -15.91 -25.07
N GLN A 100 -10.95 -14.79 -24.93
CA GLN A 100 -12.39 -14.71 -24.76
C GLN A 100 -13.05 -13.94 -25.92
N GLN A 101 -12.66 -14.25 -27.14
CA GLN A 101 -13.20 -13.62 -28.36
C GLN A 101 -13.00 -12.09 -28.42
N ASN A 102 -12.00 -11.60 -27.70
CA ASN A 102 -11.69 -10.18 -27.59
C ASN A 102 -12.87 -9.32 -27.08
N TYR A 103 -13.71 -9.91 -26.23
CA TYR A 103 -14.71 -9.14 -25.51
C TYR A 103 -14.09 -8.34 -24.36
N PRO A 104 -14.73 -7.22 -23.95
CA PRO A 104 -14.30 -6.47 -22.78
C PRO A 104 -14.66 -7.20 -21.48
N TYR A 105 -13.66 -7.42 -20.66
CA TYR A 105 -13.77 -8.00 -19.34
C TYR A 105 -13.34 -7.00 -18.28
N ILE A 106 -14.01 -7.03 -17.13
CA ILE A 106 -13.63 -6.31 -15.94
C ILE A 106 -13.19 -7.29 -14.87
N LYS A 107 -12.15 -6.93 -14.12
CA LYS A 107 -11.70 -7.69 -12.95
C LYS A 107 -11.20 -6.78 -11.85
N ARG A 108 -11.36 -7.23 -10.60
CA ARG A 108 -10.85 -6.58 -9.41
C ARG A 108 -9.92 -7.54 -8.68
N PHE A 109 -8.75 -7.04 -8.29
CA PHE A 109 -7.71 -7.88 -7.70
C PHE A 109 -6.72 -7.03 -6.91
N CYS A 110 -5.93 -7.70 -6.04
CA CYS A 110 -4.70 -7.12 -5.49
C CYS A 110 -3.51 -7.67 -6.27
N PHE A 111 -2.49 -6.85 -6.50
CA PHE A 111 -1.25 -7.34 -7.07
C PHE A 111 -0.53 -8.23 -6.06
N GLU A 112 -0.23 -9.46 -6.44
CA GLU A 112 0.63 -10.38 -5.71
C GLU A 112 2.06 -10.23 -6.25
N ALA A 113 2.63 -9.03 -6.07
CA ALA A 113 3.90 -8.67 -6.69
C ALA A 113 5.07 -9.38 -6.01
N THR A 114 5.94 -9.92 -6.82
CA THR A 114 7.21 -10.53 -6.43
C THR A 114 8.33 -9.99 -7.32
N ALA A 115 9.58 -10.34 -7.08
CA ALA A 115 10.67 -9.97 -7.98
C ALA A 115 10.55 -10.57 -9.39
N ARG A 116 9.69 -11.56 -9.58
CA ARG A 116 9.42 -12.15 -10.90
C ARG A 116 8.38 -11.31 -11.64
N LYS A 117 8.64 -11.03 -12.92
CA LYS A 117 7.65 -10.42 -13.81
C LYS A 117 6.48 -11.37 -14.00
N GLN A 118 5.28 -10.87 -13.80
CA GLN A 118 4.00 -11.55 -13.98
C GLN A 118 3.12 -10.66 -14.86
N ASN A 119 2.06 -11.21 -15.46
CA ASN A 119 1.15 -10.44 -16.30
C ASN A 119 -0.29 -10.60 -15.81
N TYR A 120 -0.96 -9.46 -15.54
CA TYR A 120 -2.35 -9.49 -15.11
C TYR A 120 -3.35 -9.48 -16.28
N LEU A 121 -2.92 -9.20 -17.51
CA LEU A 121 -3.78 -9.30 -18.69
C LEU A 121 -3.95 -10.74 -19.20
N GLY A 122 -3.13 -11.67 -18.70
CA GLY A 122 -3.07 -13.05 -19.14
C GLY A 122 -1.83 -13.34 -19.98
N GLU A 123 -1.75 -14.55 -20.53
CA GLU A 123 -0.59 -15.00 -21.30
C GLU A 123 -0.70 -14.61 -22.79
N ASN A 124 -1.91 -14.31 -23.26
CA ASN A 124 -2.13 -13.95 -24.66
C ASN A 124 -1.72 -12.50 -24.91
N LYS A 125 -0.69 -12.33 -25.73
CA LYS A 125 -0.12 -11.01 -26.07
C LYS A 125 -1.07 -10.07 -26.83
N ASN A 126 -2.17 -10.63 -27.38
CA ASN A 126 -3.18 -9.84 -28.06
C ASN A 126 -4.24 -9.27 -27.11
N SER A 127 -4.21 -9.66 -25.84
CA SER A 127 -5.03 -9.00 -24.81
C SER A 127 -4.51 -7.58 -24.58
N SER A 128 -5.42 -6.64 -24.43
CA SER A 128 -5.06 -5.24 -24.27
C SER A 128 -5.83 -4.58 -23.12
N LEU A 129 -5.12 -3.73 -22.39
CA LEU A 129 -5.70 -2.96 -21.31
C LEU A 129 -6.52 -1.79 -21.86
N ILE A 130 -7.71 -1.58 -21.34
CA ILE A 130 -8.54 -0.42 -21.61
C ILE A 130 -8.36 0.59 -20.48
N LEU A 131 -8.56 0.15 -19.22
CA LEU A 131 -8.50 1.01 -18.03
C LEU A 131 -7.88 0.22 -16.86
N LEU A 132 -7.08 0.90 -16.07
CA LEU A 132 -6.59 0.44 -14.76
C LEU A 132 -6.74 1.58 -13.75
N THR A 133 -7.45 1.33 -12.67
CA THR A 133 -7.68 2.28 -11.59
C THR A 133 -7.55 1.62 -10.22
N ASP A 134 -7.10 2.41 -9.25
CA ASP A 134 -7.00 2.05 -7.83
C ASP A 134 -8.10 2.71 -6.99
N GLU A 135 -9.09 3.31 -7.64
CA GLU A 135 -10.26 3.86 -6.95
C GLU A 135 -10.98 2.77 -6.15
N CYS A 136 -11.35 3.07 -4.91
CA CYS A 136 -12.02 2.12 -4.02
C CYS A 136 -13.38 1.68 -4.55
N TYR A 137 -14.13 2.62 -5.08
CA TYR A 137 -15.48 2.42 -5.63
C TYR A 137 -15.54 2.90 -7.07
N PRO A 138 -14.90 2.20 -8.02
CA PRO A 138 -14.78 2.68 -9.38
C PRO A 138 -16.15 2.66 -10.06
N ARG A 139 -16.53 3.80 -10.60
CA ARG A 139 -17.74 3.99 -11.36
C ARG A 139 -17.38 4.26 -12.81
N LEU A 140 -17.83 3.40 -13.70
CA LEU A 140 -17.40 3.39 -15.08
C LEU A 140 -18.58 3.66 -16.02
N GLU A 141 -18.42 4.61 -16.92
CA GLU A 141 -19.33 4.83 -18.04
C GLU A 141 -18.78 4.10 -19.27
N VAL A 142 -19.57 3.20 -19.82
CA VAL A 142 -19.25 2.46 -21.05
C VAL A 142 -20.01 3.10 -22.18
N VAL A 143 -19.32 3.73 -23.10
CA VAL A 143 -19.86 4.33 -24.31
C VAL A 143 -19.72 3.33 -25.45
N PHE A 144 -20.82 3.07 -26.15
CA PHE A 144 -20.85 2.12 -27.26
C PHE A 144 -20.50 2.80 -28.59
N GLY A 145 -19.84 2.04 -29.46
CA GLY A 145 -19.37 2.52 -30.75
C GLY A 145 -19.70 1.58 -31.91
N GLY A 146 -19.21 1.92 -33.10
CA GLY A 146 -19.43 1.12 -34.29
C GLY A 146 -20.92 0.91 -34.60
N HIS A 147 -21.33 -0.34 -34.76
CA HIS A 147 -22.73 -0.70 -35.02
C HIS A 147 -23.64 -0.52 -33.79
N ASP A 148 -23.07 -0.36 -32.62
CA ASP A 148 -23.79 -0.25 -31.34
C ASP A 148 -23.88 1.20 -30.84
N ASN A 149 -23.45 2.19 -31.61
CA ASN A 149 -23.39 3.61 -31.23
C ASN A 149 -24.76 4.26 -30.94
N PHE A 150 -25.85 3.61 -31.30
CA PHE A 150 -27.22 4.06 -31.01
C PHE A 150 -27.65 3.71 -29.57
N ARG A 151 -26.86 2.96 -28.84
CA ARG A 151 -27.16 2.54 -27.47
C ARG A 151 -26.81 3.65 -26.49
N GLU A 152 -27.69 3.83 -25.50
CA GLU A 152 -27.38 4.70 -24.36
C GLU A 152 -26.14 4.17 -23.59
N PRO A 153 -25.26 5.06 -23.12
CA PRO A 153 -24.13 4.66 -22.28
C PRO A 153 -24.58 3.84 -21.06
N MET A 154 -23.78 2.84 -20.71
CA MET A 154 -24.03 1.99 -19.55
C MET A 154 -23.12 2.39 -18.40
N VAL A 155 -23.69 2.69 -17.23
CA VAL A 155 -22.92 2.96 -16.01
C VAL A 155 -22.80 1.68 -15.20
N VAL A 156 -21.58 1.39 -14.73
CA VAL A 156 -21.23 0.21 -13.96
C VAL A 156 -20.52 0.60 -12.68
N GLU A 157 -21.09 0.22 -11.54
CA GLU A 157 -20.42 0.29 -10.23
C GLU A 157 -19.57 -0.99 -10.10
N ALA A 158 -18.26 -0.86 -10.24
CA ALA A 158 -17.38 -2.03 -10.39
C ALA A 158 -17.35 -2.92 -9.16
N ASP A 159 -17.48 -2.36 -7.97
CA ASP A 159 -17.48 -3.10 -6.71
C ASP A 159 -18.76 -3.95 -6.50
N GLU A 160 -19.89 -3.50 -7.04
CA GLU A 160 -21.14 -4.27 -7.05
C GLU A 160 -21.16 -5.28 -8.20
N PHE A 161 -20.55 -4.92 -9.32
CA PHE A 161 -20.53 -5.74 -10.51
C PHE A 161 -19.68 -6.99 -10.38
N ILE A 162 -18.50 -6.88 -9.72
CA ILE A 162 -17.56 -8.00 -9.56
C ILE A 162 -16.82 -7.95 -8.22
N ALA A 163 -16.77 -9.10 -7.54
CA ALA A 163 -15.97 -9.24 -6.33
C ALA A 163 -14.45 -9.28 -6.63
N VAL A 164 -13.65 -8.90 -5.63
CA VAL A 164 -12.18 -9.02 -5.68
C VAL A 164 -11.79 -10.49 -5.75
N LYS A 165 -10.89 -10.83 -6.67
CA LYS A 165 -10.33 -12.18 -6.87
C LYS A 165 -8.82 -12.08 -7.09
N GLY A 166 -8.12 -13.21 -7.24
CA GLY A 166 -6.70 -13.22 -7.62
C GLY A 166 -6.48 -12.59 -9.00
N PHE A 167 -5.33 -11.99 -9.22
CA PHE A 167 -4.99 -11.29 -10.48
C PHE A 167 -5.05 -12.19 -11.73
N LYS A 168 -4.88 -13.51 -11.58
CA LYS A 168 -5.01 -14.51 -12.66
C LYS A 168 -6.44 -14.82 -13.05
N ALA A 169 -7.43 -14.34 -12.29
CA ALA A 169 -8.83 -14.57 -12.62
C ALA A 169 -9.18 -13.88 -13.95
N LYS A 170 -10.00 -14.55 -14.77
CA LYS A 170 -10.45 -14.02 -16.06
C LYS A 170 -11.30 -12.76 -15.93
N GLY A 171 -11.97 -12.59 -14.80
CA GLY A 171 -12.92 -11.51 -14.60
C GLY A 171 -14.34 -11.85 -15.06
N LYS A 172 -15.15 -10.81 -15.22
CA LYS A 172 -16.53 -10.90 -15.70
C LYS A 172 -16.66 -10.11 -16.99
N ARG A 173 -17.32 -10.67 -17.99
CA ARG A 173 -17.56 -9.96 -19.24
C ARG A 173 -18.45 -8.75 -18.98
N LEU A 174 -18.01 -7.59 -19.46
CA LEU A 174 -18.68 -6.31 -19.25
C LEU A 174 -19.87 -6.19 -20.21
N THR A 175 -19.63 -6.47 -21.48
CA THR A 175 -20.65 -6.42 -22.53
C THR A 175 -20.25 -7.31 -23.72
N THR A 176 -21.18 -7.55 -24.63
CA THR A 176 -20.91 -8.17 -25.94
C THR A 176 -20.93 -7.15 -27.06
N TYR A 177 -21.28 -5.90 -26.76
CA TYR A 177 -21.38 -4.81 -27.73
C TYR A 177 -20.03 -4.16 -27.95
N THR A 178 -19.88 -3.50 -29.10
CA THR A 178 -18.69 -2.75 -29.44
C THR A 178 -18.58 -1.53 -28.52
N ILE A 179 -17.46 -1.36 -27.85
CA ILE A 179 -17.18 -0.21 -27.00
C ILE A 179 -16.37 0.82 -27.81
N GLU A 180 -16.74 2.09 -27.68
CA GLU A 180 -15.94 3.21 -28.14
C GLU A 180 -14.95 3.68 -27.08
N THR A 181 -15.48 4.00 -25.90
CA THR A 181 -14.65 4.43 -24.75
C THR A 181 -15.20 3.90 -23.43
N ILE A 182 -14.33 3.86 -22.44
CA ILE A 182 -14.69 3.69 -21.03
C ILE A 182 -14.14 4.88 -20.27
N ASN A 183 -15.03 5.63 -19.65
CA ASN A 183 -14.70 6.80 -18.83
C ASN A 183 -14.84 6.43 -17.35
N GLU A 184 -13.91 6.89 -16.54
CA GLU A 184 -14.05 6.81 -15.10
C GLU A 184 -14.86 8.03 -14.63
N LEU A 185 -15.94 7.78 -13.90
CA LEU A 185 -16.80 8.79 -13.32
C LEU A 185 -16.44 8.98 -11.84
N GLU A 186 -16.82 10.12 -11.28
CA GLU A 186 -16.70 10.31 -9.84
C GLU A 186 -17.49 9.24 -9.08
N PRO A 187 -16.87 8.61 -8.05
CA PRO A 187 -17.53 7.59 -7.25
C PRO A 187 -18.72 8.20 -6.49
N THR A 188 -19.80 7.45 -6.38
CA THR A 188 -20.98 7.86 -5.59
C THR A 188 -20.77 7.65 -4.08
N ARG A 189 -19.74 6.87 -3.71
CA ARG A 189 -19.37 6.55 -2.34
C ARG A 189 -17.92 6.92 -2.11
N GLN A 190 -17.62 7.40 -0.89
CA GLN A 190 -16.25 7.62 -0.44
C GLN A 190 -15.87 6.53 0.55
N PRO A 191 -14.60 6.11 0.59
CA PRO A 191 -14.14 5.20 1.63
C PRO A 191 -14.34 5.87 3.00
N GLU A 192 -14.91 5.12 3.95
CA GLU A 192 -14.98 5.60 5.31
C GLU A 192 -13.55 5.90 5.81
N PRO A 193 -13.33 7.07 6.43
CA PRO A 193 -12.03 7.40 6.96
C PRO A 193 -11.63 6.30 7.95
N SER A 194 -10.58 5.59 7.64
CA SER A 194 -10.00 4.60 8.56
C SER A 194 -9.75 5.32 9.88
N GLN A 195 -10.48 4.95 10.92
CA GLN A 195 -10.18 5.40 12.28
C GLN A 195 -8.77 4.92 12.58
N LYS A 196 -7.79 5.81 12.43
CA LYS A 196 -6.50 5.61 13.07
C LYS A 196 -6.83 5.53 14.55
N THR A 197 -6.65 4.38 15.13
CA THR A 197 -6.65 4.21 16.57
C THR A 197 -5.53 5.11 17.07
N GLU A 198 -5.89 6.30 17.53
CA GLU A 198 -5.01 7.12 18.35
C GLU A 198 -4.81 6.30 19.63
N GLU A 199 -3.67 5.66 19.73
CA GLU A 199 -3.19 5.15 21.01
C GLU A 199 -3.06 6.38 21.89
N GLN A 200 -4.00 6.53 22.83
CA GLN A 200 -3.92 7.50 23.91
C GLN A 200 -2.66 7.17 24.70
N GLU A 201 -1.61 7.94 24.48
CA GLU A 201 -0.54 8.06 25.44
C GLU A 201 -1.17 8.64 26.72
N THR A 202 -1.48 7.76 27.64
CA THR A 202 -1.72 8.18 29.03
C THR A 202 -0.37 8.56 29.60
N ASP A 203 -0.12 9.86 29.69
CA ASP A 203 0.93 10.43 30.51
C ASP A 203 0.63 10.12 31.99
N GLU A 204 1.10 8.97 32.46
CA GLU A 204 1.29 8.77 33.89
C GLU A 204 2.58 9.46 34.30
N GLU A 205 2.43 10.66 34.89
CA GLU A 205 3.50 11.31 35.63
C GLU A 205 4.00 10.37 36.74
N PRO A 206 5.30 10.16 36.88
CA PRO A 206 5.81 9.40 38.02
C PRO A 206 5.70 10.25 39.28
N GLU A 207 4.87 9.79 40.21
CA GLU A 207 4.76 10.30 41.57
C GLU A 207 6.14 10.22 42.26
N ILE A 208 6.72 11.38 42.55
CA ILE A 208 8.00 11.51 43.27
C ILE A 208 7.70 11.23 44.72
N LEU A 209 8.04 10.04 45.20
CA LEU A 209 8.12 9.76 46.64
C LEU A 209 9.36 10.37 47.23
N ASP A 210 9.18 11.43 48.02
CA ASP A 210 10.19 12.00 48.89
C ASP A 210 10.54 11.02 50.03
N PRO A 211 11.80 10.73 50.31
CA PRO A 211 12.21 10.03 51.50
C PRO A 211 12.73 11.00 52.55
N ASP A 212 11.91 11.41 53.46
CA ASP A 212 12.37 11.69 54.85
C ASP A 212 11.24 12.19 55.74
N HIS A 213 10.91 11.42 56.78
CA HIS A 213 10.72 11.86 58.15
C HIS A 213 10.39 10.71 59.11
N GLY A 214 11.38 10.32 59.88
CA GLY A 214 11.51 10.40 61.31
C GLY A 214 10.44 9.68 62.17
N LYS A 215 10.90 8.56 62.74
CA LYS A 215 10.67 8.05 64.10
C LYS A 215 9.47 8.56 64.91
N SER A 216 8.65 7.62 65.39
CA SER A 216 8.45 7.41 66.82
C SER A 216 7.64 6.14 67.13
N GLU A 217 8.15 5.46 68.07
CA GLU A 217 7.72 4.42 68.94
C GLU A 217 6.21 4.31 69.24
N GLY A 218 5.75 3.10 69.49
CA GLY A 218 4.69 2.83 70.48
C GLY A 218 3.72 1.72 70.19
N ASP A 219 3.98 0.57 70.86
CA ASP A 219 3.00 -0.35 71.45
C ASP A 219 2.09 -1.24 70.58
N ILE A 220 2.45 -2.54 70.56
CA ILE A 220 1.88 -3.68 71.28
C ILE A 220 0.35 -3.75 71.33
N LEU A 221 -0.24 -4.78 70.77
CA LEU A 221 -1.11 -5.81 71.39
C LEU A 221 -1.77 -6.68 70.33
N LEU A 222 -1.34 -7.94 70.25
CA LEU A 222 -2.09 -9.17 70.49
C LEU A 222 -3.58 -9.17 70.19
N SER A 223 -3.98 -10.11 69.33
CA SER A 223 -5.01 -11.17 69.58
C SER A 223 -5.38 -11.77 68.21
N LEU A 224 -4.98 -12.96 67.87
CA LEU A 224 -5.52 -14.29 68.27
C LEU A 224 -6.95 -14.54 67.75
N ILE A 225 -7.02 -15.58 66.94
CA ILE A 225 -7.99 -16.70 66.94
C ILE A 225 -9.15 -16.69 65.89
N HIS A 226 -9.14 -17.81 65.20
CA HIS A 226 -10.20 -18.73 64.73
C HIS A 226 -11.04 -18.31 63.52
N ILE A 227 -11.20 -19.10 62.56
CA ILE A 227 -11.37 -20.56 62.25
C ILE A 227 -11.00 -20.75 60.81
#